data_3005e46bc731f4c396a2946dc70743ef
#
_entry.id   3005e46bc731f4c396a2946dc70743ef
#
_cell.length_a   1.000
_cell.length_b   1.000
_cell.length_c   1.000
_cell.angle_alpha   90.00
_cell.angle_beta   90.00
_cell.angle_gamma   90.00
#
_symmetry.space_group_name_H-M   'P 1'
#
loop_
_entity.id
_entity.type
_entity.pdbx_description
1 polymer ?
#
loop_
_entity_poly.entity_id
_entity_poly.type
_entity_poly.pdbx_seq_one_letter_code
_entity_poly.pdbx_strand_id
1 'polypeptide(L)'
;MKKKIHILKVVVLSLLPLNCATDPELQGVTYAEKGGNEISEEVLGKWNRSCALCHINGEAGAPIIGDTNSWSDRTLKGEDALIRSVLEGLNSMPPLGYCMACELEDFKSMVNFMVGSG
;
A
#
# COMPACT_ATOMS: atom_id res chain seq x y z
N MET A 1 59.97 25.98 -47.60
CA MET A 1 58.58 25.38 -47.73
C MET A 1 58.10 24.98 -46.38
N LYS A 2 57.20 25.77 -45.75
CA LYS A 2 56.67 25.51 -44.40
C LYS A 2 55.29 24.90 -44.56
N LYS A 3 55.15 23.61 -44.27
CA LYS A 3 53.87 22.92 -44.23
C LYS A 3 53.13 23.34 -42.97
N LYS A 4 51.98 24.01 -43.13
CA LYS A 4 51.02 24.28 -42.03
C LYS A 4 50.18 23.05 -41.78
N ILE A 5 50.32 22.45 -40.58
CA ILE A 5 49.47 21.35 -40.10
C ILE A 5 48.25 21.99 -39.49
N HIS A 6 47.11 21.79 -40.13
CA HIS A 6 45.80 22.12 -39.53
C HIS A 6 45.39 21.03 -38.57
N ILE A 7 45.42 21.35 -37.28
CA ILE A 7 44.90 20.47 -36.23
C ILE A 7 43.40 20.64 -36.22
N LEU A 8 42.70 19.62 -36.73
CA LEU A 8 41.25 19.51 -36.66
C LEU A 8 40.87 19.14 -35.21
N LYS A 9 40.29 20.12 -34.49
CA LYS A 9 39.74 19.89 -33.15
C LYS A 9 38.45 19.11 -33.32
N VAL A 10 38.49 17.81 -33.05
CA VAL A 10 37.28 16.98 -32.90
C VAL A 10 36.64 17.31 -31.55
N VAL A 11 35.54 18.03 -31.60
CA VAL A 11 34.69 18.24 -30.42
C VAL A 11 33.89 16.96 -30.20
N VAL A 12 34.32 16.14 -29.27
CA VAL A 12 33.56 15.00 -28.81
C VAL A 12 32.44 15.53 -27.89
N LEU A 13 31.25 15.65 -28.44
CA LEU A 13 30.05 15.97 -27.68
C LEU A 13 29.66 14.72 -26.89
N SER A 14 30.07 14.68 -25.63
CA SER A 14 29.64 13.61 -24.69
C SER A 14 28.14 13.70 -24.46
N LEU A 15 27.38 12.83 -25.09
CA LEU A 15 26.00 12.55 -24.75
C LEU A 15 25.99 11.81 -23.39
N LEU A 16 25.80 12.55 -22.32
CA LEU A 16 25.52 11.98 -21.00
C LEU A 16 24.14 11.30 -21.07
N PRO A 17 24.03 10.00 -20.75
CA PRO A 17 22.73 9.38 -20.60
C PRO A 17 22.03 10.04 -19.41
N LEU A 18 20.83 10.58 -19.66
CA LEU A 18 19.90 10.96 -18.60
C LEU A 18 19.47 9.66 -17.91
N ASN A 19 20.26 9.23 -16.91
CA ASN A 19 19.78 8.23 -15.98
C ASN A 19 18.64 8.88 -15.20
N CYS A 20 17.40 8.52 -15.53
CA CYS A 20 16.32 8.61 -14.58
C CYS A 20 16.75 7.73 -13.40
N ALA A 21 17.26 8.35 -12.35
CA ALA A 21 17.45 7.70 -11.08
C ALA A 21 16.06 7.30 -10.59
N THR A 22 15.72 6.02 -10.74
CA THR A 22 14.66 5.42 -9.95
C THR A 22 15.13 5.52 -8.51
N ASP A 23 14.47 6.36 -7.72
CA ASP A 23 14.71 6.49 -6.29
C ASP A 23 14.64 5.10 -5.64
N PRO A 24 15.72 4.58 -5.07
CA PRO A 24 15.68 3.29 -4.37
C PRO A 24 14.93 3.36 -3.02
N GLU A 25 14.46 4.54 -2.63
CA GLU A 25 13.86 4.77 -1.31
C GLU A 25 12.35 4.52 -1.26
N LEU A 26 11.70 4.20 -2.40
CA LEU A 26 10.32 3.73 -2.42
C LEU A 26 10.22 2.20 -2.34
N GLN A 27 11.30 1.51 -1.97
CA GLN A 27 11.27 0.09 -1.70
C GLN A 27 10.62 -0.17 -0.34
N GLY A 28 9.29 -0.18 -0.39
CA GLY A 28 8.52 -1.13 0.38
C GLY A 28 8.56 -0.96 1.89
N VAL A 29 7.78 -0.04 2.43
CA VAL A 29 7.10 -0.38 3.67
C VAL A 29 6.12 -1.50 3.28
N THR A 30 6.54 -2.73 3.41
CA THR A 30 5.69 -3.89 3.22
C THR A 30 4.73 -3.96 4.40
N TYR A 31 3.55 -3.36 4.25
CA TYR A 31 2.46 -3.46 5.25
C TYR A 31 2.05 -4.92 5.50
N ALA A 32 2.45 -5.84 4.61
CA ALA A 32 2.29 -7.28 4.77
C ALA A 32 2.90 -7.86 6.06
N GLU A 33 3.94 -7.22 6.63
CA GLU A 33 4.55 -7.68 7.88
C GLU A 33 3.75 -7.32 9.14
N LYS A 34 2.78 -6.40 9.03
CA LYS A 34 1.93 -6.00 10.18
C LYS A 34 0.62 -6.78 10.27
N GLY A 35 0.13 -7.32 9.16
CA GLY A 35 -1.07 -8.15 9.12
C GLY A 35 -0.70 -9.63 9.24
N GLY A 36 -1.37 -10.39 10.06
CA GLY A 36 -1.01 -11.76 10.37
C GLY A 36 -1.40 -12.80 9.31
N ASN A 37 -2.21 -12.47 8.31
CA ASN A 37 -2.65 -13.37 7.26
C ASN A 37 -2.10 -12.93 5.90
N GLU A 38 -1.72 -13.92 5.10
CA GLU A 38 -1.24 -13.69 3.75
C GLU A 38 -2.34 -13.09 2.86
N ILE A 39 -2.06 -11.97 2.21
CA ILE A 39 -2.94 -11.27 1.31
C ILE A 39 -2.30 -11.21 -0.08
N SER A 40 -3.07 -11.40 -1.15
CA SER A 40 -2.52 -11.31 -2.51
C SER A 40 -2.09 -9.87 -2.83
N GLU A 41 -1.10 -9.70 -3.72
CA GLU A 41 -0.62 -8.38 -4.15
C GLU A 41 -1.74 -7.51 -4.74
N GLU A 42 -2.68 -8.11 -5.47
CA GLU A 42 -3.83 -7.41 -6.02
C GLU A 42 -4.72 -6.84 -4.92
N VAL A 43 -5.09 -7.67 -3.94
CA VAL A 43 -5.96 -7.26 -2.82
C VAL A 43 -5.23 -6.29 -1.90
N LEU A 44 -3.93 -6.49 -1.67
CA LEU A 44 -3.08 -5.55 -0.93
C LEU A 44 -3.05 -4.18 -1.62
N GLY A 45 -2.98 -4.14 -2.95
CA GLY A 45 -3.07 -2.90 -3.71
C GLY A 45 -4.42 -2.18 -3.55
N LYS A 46 -5.53 -2.92 -3.46
CA LYS A 46 -6.85 -2.37 -3.15
C LYS A 46 -6.89 -1.83 -1.71
N TRP A 47 -6.39 -2.61 -0.75
CA TRP A 47 -6.30 -2.23 0.66
C TRP A 47 -5.49 -0.94 0.87
N ASN A 48 -4.33 -0.81 0.24
CA ASN A 48 -3.45 0.36 0.33
C ASN A 48 -4.13 1.67 -0.12
N ARG A 49 -5.04 1.59 -1.09
CA ARG A 49 -5.76 2.77 -1.62
C ARG A 49 -7.06 3.08 -0.89
N SER A 50 -7.47 2.24 0.05
CA SER A 50 -8.75 2.37 0.76
C SER A 50 -8.56 2.24 2.28
N CYS A 51 -8.58 1.04 2.82
CA CYS A 51 -8.55 0.75 4.25
C CYS A 51 -7.32 1.34 4.97
N ALA A 52 -6.15 1.31 4.31
CA ALA A 52 -4.88 1.79 4.86
C ALA A 52 -4.94 3.26 5.27
N LEU A 53 -5.77 4.07 4.61
CA LEU A 53 -5.91 5.50 4.90
C LEU A 53 -6.24 5.77 6.38
N CYS A 54 -6.99 4.87 7.00
CA CYS A 54 -7.39 5.00 8.40
C CYS A 54 -6.74 3.94 9.31
N HIS A 55 -6.60 2.71 8.81
CA HIS A 55 -6.22 1.56 9.65
C HIS A 55 -4.72 1.41 9.90
N ILE A 56 -3.86 2.23 9.29
CA ILE A 56 -2.42 2.24 9.60
C ILE A 56 -2.15 3.00 10.90
N ASN A 57 -2.73 4.19 11.06
CA ASN A 57 -2.45 5.09 12.16
C ASN A 57 -3.60 5.23 13.16
N GLY A 58 -4.76 4.60 12.91
CA GLY A 58 -5.94 4.72 13.77
C GLY A 58 -6.72 6.01 13.56
N GLU A 59 -6.71 6.57 12.35
CA GLU A 59 -7.44 7.79 12.03
C GLU A 59 -8.94 7.64 12.37
N ALA A 60 -9.49 8.70 12.95
CA ALA A 60 -10.89 8.76 13.36
C ALA A 60 -11.36 7.58 14.26
N GLY A 61 -10.44 6.96 15.02
CA GLY A 61 -10.72 5.84 15.91
C GLY A 61 -10.76 4.49 15.21
N ALA A 62 -10.22 4.38 14.00
CA ALA A 62 -10.09 3.10 13.30
C ALA A 62 -9.16 2.13 14.08
N PRO A 63 -9.49 0.84 14.18
CA PRO A 63 -8.59 -0.13 14.77
C PRO A 63 -7.34 -0.28 13.91
N ILE A 64 -6.17 -0.24 14.56
CA ILE A 64 -4.88 -0.27 13.87
C ILE A 64 -4.59 -1.71 13.41
N ILE A 65 -4.09 -1.84 12.18
CA ILE A 65 -3.68 -3.13 11.61
C ILE A 65 -2.69 -3.87 12.53
N GLY A 66 -2.95 -5.14 12.80
CA GLY A 66 -2.09 -6.00 13.63
C GLY A 66 -2.07 -5.66 15.12
N ASP A 67 -2.84 -4.67 15.57
CA ASP A 67 -2.97 -4.37 17.00
C ASP A 67 -4.09 -5.20 17.63
N THR A 68 -3.71 -6.30 18.27
CA THR A 68 -4.64 -7.24 18.92
C THR A 68 -5.60 -6.53 19.89
N ASN A 69 -5.14 -5.52 20.62
CA ASN A 69 -5.99 -4.80 21.56
C ASN A 69 -7.11 -4.03 20.85
N SER A 70 -6.78 -3.39 19.72
CA SER A 70 -7.77 -2.67 18.92
C SER A 70 -8.82 -3.60 18.29
N TRP A 71 -8.46 -4.86 18.04
CA TRP A 71 -9.30 -5.81 17.35
C TRP A 71 -10.06 -6.79 18.26
N SER A 72 -9.63 -7.01 19.51
CA SER A 72 -10.14 -8.05 20.40
C SER A 72 -11.67 -8.05 20.53
N ASP A 73 -12.26 -6.92 20.93
CA ASP A 73 -13.70 -6.82 21.13
C ASP A 73 -14.50 -6.90 19.82
N ARG A 74 -13.85 -6.58 18.71
CA ARG A 74 -14.46 -6.62 17.37
C ARG A 74 -14.54 -8.04 16.84
N THR A 75 -13.45 -8.80 16.99
CA THR A 75 -13.36 -10.20 16.55
C THR A 75 -14.29 -11.13 17.34
N LEU A 76 -14.57 -10.81 18.59
CA LEU A 76 -15.57 -11.56 19.41
C LEU A 76 -16.98 -11.54 18.80
N LYS A 77 -17.30 -10.56 17.95
CA LYS A 77 -18.60 -10.47 17.27
C LYS A 77 -18.71 -11.39 16.05
N GLY A 78 -17.60 -12.00 15.64
CA GLY A 78 -17.50 -12.89 14.48
C GLY A 78 -17.26 -12.17 13.16
N GLU A 79 -16.83 -12.94 12.17
CA GLU A 79 -16.47 -12.45 10.83
C GLU A 79 -17.65 -11.74 10.14
N ASP A 80 -18.84 -12.31 10.20
CA ASP A 80 -20.03 -11.72 9.57
C ASP A 80 -20.34 -10.31 10.07
N ALA A 81 -20.12 -10.06 11.37
CA ALA A 81 -20.31 -8.74 11.95
C ALA A 81 -19.26 -7.75 11.49
N LEU A 82 -18.01 -8.19 11.34
CA LEU A 82 -16.92 -7.38 10.79
C LEU A 82 -17.21 -7.01 9.32
N ILE A 83 -17.56 -7.99 8.51
CA ILE A 83 -17.89 -7.79 7.10
C ILE A 83 -19.10 -6.87 6.94
N ARG A 84 -20.14 -7.06 7.74
CA ARG A 84 -21.29 -6.14 7.73
C ARG A 84 -20.87 -4.70 8.03
N SER A 85 -19.98 -4.49 8.99
CA SER A 85 -19.46 -3.16 9.32
C SER A 85 -18.69 -2.54 8.14
N VAL A 86 -17.99 -3.35 7.34
CA VAL A 86 -17.35 -2.89 6.11
C VAL A 86 -18.36 -2.49 5.05
N LEU A 87 -19.36 -3.35 4.81
CA LEU A 87 -20.33 -3.12 3.75
C LEU A 87 -21.26 -1.92 4.04
N GLU A 88 -21.70 -1.78 5.27
CA GLU A 88 -22.67 -0.76 5.69
C GLU A 88 -21.98 0.54 6.20
N GLY A 89 -20.70 0.46 6.56
CA GLY A 89 -20.00 1.49 7.31
C GLY A 89 -20.26 1.39 8.81
N LEU A 90 -19.39 1.98 9.62
CA LEU A 90 -19.51 2.00 11.08
C LEU A 90 -18.88 3.27 11.67
N ASN A 91 -19.67 4.12 12.31
CA ASN A 91 -19.21 5.40 12.85
C ASN A 91 -18.57 6.27 11.76
N SER A 92 -17.27 6.56 11.88
CA SER A 92 -16.49 7.34 10.89
C SER A 92 -16.06 6.51 9.68
N MET A 93 -16.18 5.19 9.75
CA MET A 93 -15.82 4.32 8.62
C MET A 93 -16.94 4.37 7.56
N PRO A 94 -16.63 4.77 6.32
CA PRO A 94 -17.61 4.83 5.24
C PRO A 94 -18.00 3.42 4.75
N PRO A 95 -19.18 3.28 4.13
CA PRO A 95 -19.55 2.04 3.45
C PRO A 95 -18.48 1.60 2.46
N LEU A 96 -18.22 0.29 2.41
CA LEU A 96 -17.18 -0.35 1.58
C LEU A 96 -15.76 0.12 1.88
N GLY A 97 -15.52 0.89 2.96
CA GLY A 97 -14.20 1.45 3.29
C GLY A 97 -13.58 2.25 2.13
N TYR A 98 -14.39 2.90 1.31
CA TYR A 98 -14.02 3.58 0.04
C TYR A 98 -13.53 2.64 -1.09
N CYS A 99 -13.62 1.32 -0.94
CA CYS A 99 -13.23 0.39 -2.00
C CYS A 99 -14.43 -0.01 -2.88
N MET A 100 -14.83 0.87 -3.79
CA MET A 100 -15.98 0.63 -4.67
C MET A 100 -15.75 -0.49 -5.70
N ALA A 101 -14.50 -0.87 -5.94
CA ALA A 101 -14.11 -1.94 -6.87
C ALA A 101 -13.76 -3.26 -6.16
N CYS A 102 -14.03 -3.36 -4.85
CA CYS A 102 -13.78 -4.57 -4.07
C CYS A 102 -15.00 -5.49 -4.08
N GLU A 103 -14.72 -6.78 -4.18
CA GLU A 103 -15.68 -7.85 -4.02
C GLU A 103 -15.73 -8.34 -2.57
N LEU A 104 -16.74 -9.15 -2.22
CA LEU A 104 -16.89 -9.67 -0.86
C LEU A 104 -15.65 -10.42 -0.36
N GLU A 105 -15.03 -11.22 -1.21
CA GLU A 105 -13.84 -11.99 -0.86
C GLU A 105 -12.59 -11.10 -0.66
N ASP A 106 -12.52 -9.97 -1.36
CA ASP A 106 -11.48 -8.97 -1.12
C ASP A 106 -11.62 -8.40 0.31
N PHE A 107 -12.85 -8.04 0.72
CA PHE A 107 -13.10 -7.52 2.06
C PHE A 107 -12.78 -8.53 3.15
N LYS A 108 -13.12 -9.81 2.97
CA LYS A 108 -12.73 -10.87 3.91
C LYS A 108 -11.21 -10.98 4.04
N SER A 109 -10.50 -11.00 2.91
CA SER A 109 -9.03 -11.05 2.90
C SER A 109 -8.42 -9.83 3.58
N MET A 110 -8.95 -8.63 3.33
CA MET A 110 -8.48 -7.38 3.94
C MET A 110 -8.73 -7.34 5.45
N VAL A 111 -9.91 -7.79 5.90
CA VAL A 111 -10.25 -7.85 7.33
C VAL A 111 -9.34 -8.84 8.05
N ASN A 112 -9.16 -10.05 7.49
CA ASN A 112 -8.28 -11.06 8.06
C ASN A 112 -6.82 -10.59 8.11
N PHE A 113 -6.37 -9.88 7.07
CA PHE A 113 -5.04 -9.25 7.02
C PHE A 113 -4.86 -8.21 8.14
N MET A 114 -5.87 -7.36 8.38
CA MET A 114 -5.79 -6.32 9.41
C MET A 114 -5.87 -6.88 10.84
N VAL A 115 -6.71 -7.89 11.04
CA VAL A 115 -6.87 -8.52 12.36
C VAL A 115 -5.58 -9.25 12.78
N GLY A 116 -4.86 -9.78 11.81
CA GLY A 116 -3.75 -10.67 12.08
C GLY A 116 -4.22 -12.09 12.35
N SER A 117 -3.38 -13.08 12.08
CA SER A 117 -3.56 -14.42 12.61
C SER A 117 -3.12 -14.40 14.07
N GLY A 118 -4.08 -14.35 14.98
CA GLY A 118 -3.84 -14.64 16.39
C GLY A 118 -3.48 -16.11 16.58
#